data_b836b1fe6f135fcd796ae6b64f5bb41d
#
_entry.id   b836b1fe6f135fcd796ae6b64f5bb41d
#
_cell.length_a   1.000
_cell.length_b   1.000
_cell.length_c   1.000
_cell.angle_alpha   90.00
_cell.angle_beta   90.00
_cell.angle_gamma   90.00
#
_symmetry.space_group_name_H-M   'P 1'
#
loop_
_entity.id
_entity.type
_entity.pdbx_description
1 polymer ?
#
loop_
_entity_poly.entity_id
_entity_poly.type
_entity_poly.pdbx_seq_one_letter_code
_entity_poly.pdbx_strand_id
1 'polypeptide(L)'
;WVSYLGSPKWILKLGATDPYSIFTQTIEQIGAGWADTDDERAIKAAYWHAEYASSNNCYRSDASLAVIILSDEDERSIGGNADYQYYYGEYKPLDADDYPQAYVNKIKQKFGSKKPVSVNSIIVKPKDTVCMKTQDDAGSKSHYGYKYKELSDMTQGYVGSICDSDYSQS
;
A
#
# COMPACT_ATOMS: atom_id res chain seq x y z
N TRP A 1 1.90 9.41 4.31
CA TRP A 1 2.77 9.13 5.44
C TRP A 1 2.41 9.88 6.68
N VAL A 2 1.36 9.50 7.18
CA VAL A 2 0.69 10.17 8.27
C VAL A 2 1.49 10.13 9.59
N SER A 3 2.34 9.14 9.74
CA SER A 3 3.22 9.01 10.89
C SER A 3 4.52 9.82 10.76
N TYR A 4 4.92 10.23 9.58
CA TYR A 4 6.18 10.93 9.35
C TYR A 4 6.24 12.31 10.01
N LEU A 5 5.11 12.97 10.17
CA LEU A 5 5.04 14.31 10.80
C LEU A 5 4.78 14.28 12.31
N GLY A 6 4.85 13.11 12.93
CA GLY A 6 4.75 12.97 14.39
C GLY A 6 3.40 13.38 15.00
N SER A 7 2.41 13.61 14.17
CA SER A 7 1.06 13.98 14.61
C SER A 7 0.05 12.88 14.25
N PRO A 8 -0.67 12.30 15.21
CA PRO A 8 -1.69 11.29 14.96
C PRO A 8 -2.99 11.90 14.39
N LYS A 9 -2.90 12.91 13.55
CA LYS A 9 -4.05 13.67 13.04
C LYS A 9 -5.04 12.82 12.21
N TRP A 10 -4.59 11.69 11.70
CA TRP A 10 -5.28 10.94 10.65
C TRP A 10 -5.77 9.56 11.10
N ILE A 11 -5.85 9.32 12.39
CA ILE A 11 -6.41 8.08 12.91
C ILE A 11 -7.91 8.22 13.02
N LEU A 12 -8.64 7.49 12.18
CA LEU A 12 -10.06 7.28 12.35
C LEU A 12 -10.30 6.39 13.56
N LYS A 13 -10.90 6.95 14.60
CA LYS A 13 -11.29 6.19 15.79
C LYS A 13 -12.71 5.69 15.65
N LEU A 14 -12.98 4.52 16.20
CA LEU A 14 -14.35 4.05 16.34
C LEU A 14 -15.17 5.10 17.11
N GLY A 15 -16.32 5.50 16.55
CA GLY A 15 -17.15 6.55 17.14
C GLY A 15 -16.75 7.99 16.74
N ALA A 16 -15.86 8.18 15.77
CA ALA A 16 -15.61 9.50 15.19
C ALA A 16 -16.94 10.11 14.67
N THR A 17 -17.16 11.40 14.95
CA THR A 17 -18.42 12.07 14.65
C THR A 17 -18.66 12.24 13.15
N ASP A 18 -17.59 12.37 12.37
CA ASP A 18 -17.64 12.47 10.92
C ASP A 18 -16.46 11.74 10.27
N PRO A 19 -16.53 10.41 10.18
CA PRO A 19 -15.44 9.61 9.64
C PRO A 19 -15.20 9.88 8.15
N TYR A 20 -16.24 10.24 7.42
CA TYR A 20 -16.14 10.53 5.99
C TYR A 20 -15.30 11.79 5.73
N SER A 21 -15.62 12.92 6.38
CA SER A 21 -14.85 14.15 6.27
C SER A 21 -13.38 13.96 6.70
N ILE A 22 -13.14 13.23 7.80
CA ILE A 22 -11.78 12.97 8.27
C ILE A 22 -11.01 12.16 7.22
N PHE A 23 -11.63 11.13 6.64
CA PHE A 23 -10.99 10.32 5.61
C PHE A 23 -10.69 11.13 4.35
N THR A 24 -11.69 11.88 3.83
CA THR A 24 -11.54 12.71 2.63
C THR A 24 -10.44 13.75 2.78
N GLN A 25 -10.44 14.49 3.89
CA GLN A 25 -9.40 15.47 4.18
C GLN A 25 -8.01 14.83 4.31
N THR A 26 -7.94 13.60 4.81
CA THR A 26 -6.68 12.86 4.89
C THR A 26 -6.13 12.55 3.50
N ILE A 27 -6.97 12.03 2.62
CA ILE A 27 -6.58 11.72 1.24
C ILE A 27 -6.16 12.98 0.48
N GLU A 28 -6.94 14.06 0.59
CA GLU A 28 -6.62 15.34 -0.05
C GLU A 28 -5.26 15.91 0.39
N GLN A 29 -4.86 15.67 1.64
CA GLN A 29 -3.57 16.16 2.14
C GLN A 29 -2.39 15.27 1.77
N ILE A 30 -2.60 14.00 1.46
CA ILE A 30 -1.54 13.11 0.97
C ILE A 30 -1.01 13.60 -0.39
N GLY A 31 -1.90 14.07 -1.27
CA GLY A 31 -1.53 14.58 -2.60
C GLY A 31 -1.03 16.03 -2.64
N ALA A 32 -0.92 16.73 -1.52
CA ALA A 32 -0.62 18.17 -1.49
C ALA A 32 0.86 18.52 -1.25
N GLY A 33 1.74 17.53 -1.14
CA GLY A 33 3.15 17.74 -0.77
C GLY A 33 4.10 17.88 -1.98
N TRP A 34 4.89 18.96 -2.01
CA TRP A 34 5.96 19.16 -3.02
C TRP A 34 7.21 18.28 -2.77
N ALA A 35 7.21 17.48 -1.71
CA ALA A 35 8.31 16.61 -1.32
C ALA A 35 8.05 15.14 -1.62
N ASP A 36 6.98 14.86 -2.34
CA ASP A 36 6.62 13.48 -2.71
C ASP A 36 7.61 12.97 -3.76
N THR A 37 7.97 11.72 -3.60
CA THR A 37 8.75 11.00 -4.61
C THR A 37 7.79 10.21 -5.47
N ASP A 38 8.07 10.10 -6.76
CA ASP A 38 7.33 9.23 -7.68
C ASP A 38 7.59 7.73 -7.40
N ASP A 39 8.28 7.41 -6.29
CA ASP A 39 8.70 6.06 -5.92
C ASP A 39 7.67 5.43 -4.97
N GLU A 40 6.67 4.76 -5.50
CA GLU A 40 5.63 4.11 -4.72
C GLU A 40 6.16 2.93 -3.91
N ARG A 41 5.90 2.93 -2.61
CA ARG A 41 6.47 1.96 -1.68
C ARG A 41 5.48 1.55 -0.58
N ALA A 42 4.36 0.98 -0.99
CA ALA A 42 3.31 0.64 -0.06
C ALA A 42 3.69 -0.52 0.89
N ILE A 43 4.46 -1.50 0.42
CA ILE A 43 4.97 -2.60 1.27
C ILE A 43 5.94 -2.04 2.31
N LYS A 44 6.89 -1.21 1.90
CA LYS A 44 7.82 -0.58 2.83
C LYS A 44 7.12 0.33 3.81
N ALA A 45 6.12 1.09 3.36
CA ALA A 45 5.33 1.93 4.23
C ALA A 45 4.61 1.10 5.31
N ALA A 46 3.99 -0.02 4.93
CA ALA A 46 3.36 -0.95 5.87
C ALA A 46 4.38 -1.60 6.81
N TYR A 47 5.55 -1.99 6.29
CA TYR A 47 6.65 -2.52 7.10
C TYR A 47 7.11 -1.53 8.16
N TRP A 48 7.37 -0.29 7.79
CA TRP A 48 7.82 0.74 8.73
C TRP A 48 6.71 1.14 9.71
N HIS A 49 5.46 1.17 9.26
CA HIS A 49 4.35 1.40 10.18
C HIS A 49 4.29 0.30 11.26
N ALA A 50 4.50 -0.96 10.88
CA ALA A 50 4.60 -2.07 11.85
C ALA A 50 5.85 -1.96 12.73
N GLU A 51 7.00 -1.55 12.18
CA GLU A 51 8.25 -1.39 12.94
C GLU A 51 8.11 -0.35 14.04
N TYR A 52 7.52 0.79 13.72
CA TYR A 52 7.37 1.92 14.65
C TYR A 52 6.02 1.93 15.36
N ALA A 53 5.21 0.86 15.24
CA ALA A 53 3.93 0.74 15.92
C ALA A 53 4.12 0.79 17.43
N SER A 54 3.47 1.76 18.07
CA SER A 54 3.35 1.85 19.52
C SER A 54 2.04 1.24 19.99
N SER A 55 1.91 0.99 21.31
CA SER A 55 0.70 0.46 21.92
C SER A 55 -0.57 1.30 21.69
N ASN A 56 -0.39 2.56 21.31
CA ASN A 56 -1.49 3.50 21.07
C ASN A 56 -1.94 3.54 19.60
N ASN A 57 -1.33 2.76 18.73
CA ASN A 57 -1.62 2.71 17.32
C ASN A 57 -2.71 1.66 16.99
N CYS A 58 -3.00 1.49 15.70
CA CYS A 58 -4.04 0.60 15.19
C CYS A 58 -3.84 -0.89 15.48
N TYR A 59 -2.71 -1.28 16.05
CA TYR A 59 -2.33 -2.68 16.31
C TYR A 59 -2.82 -3.15 17.69
N ARG A 60 -4.09 -3.45 17.79
CA ARG A 60 -4.65 -4.06 19.00
C ARG A 60 -4.32 -5.55 19.05
N SER A 61 -4.02 -6.07 20.23
CA SER A 61 -3.68 -7.50 20.41
C SER A 61 -4.85 -8.44 20.07
N ASP A 62 -6.07 -7.97 20.32
CA ASP A 62 -7.34 -8.71 20.21
C ASP A 62 -8.02 -8.59 18.83
N ALA A 63 -7.44 -7.87 17.89
CA ALA A 63 -8.04 -7.60 16.58
C ALA A 63 -7.14 -8.10 15.44
N SER A 64 -7.76 -8.47 14.32
CA SER A 64 -7.06 -8.68 13.06
C SER A 64 -6.53 -7.36 12.51
N LEU A 65 -5.47 -7.44 11.73
CA LEU A 65 -4.92 -6.32 10.98
C LEU A 65 -5.34 -6.44 9.51
N ALA A 66 -6.00 -5.41 9.00
CA ALA A 66 -6.25 -5.27 7.58
C ALA A 66 -5.41 -4.11 7.03
N VAL A 67 -4.75 -4.35 5.91
CA VAL A 67 -4.03 -3.33 5.12
C VAL A 67 -4.70 -3.25 3.76
N ILE A 68 -4.91 -2.04 3.26
CA ILE A 68 -5.40 -1.79 1.91
C ILE A 68 -4.30 -1.02 1.17
N ILE A 69 -3.86 -1.58 0.05
CA ILE A 69 -2.95 -0.94 -0.89
C ILE A 69 -3.77 -0.49 -2.08
N LEU A 70 -3.66 0.78 -2.45
CA LEU A 70 -4.26 1.35 -3.63
C LEU A 70 -3.16 2.02 -4.45
N SER A 71 -2.88 1.50 -5.65
CA SER A 71 -1.78 1.99 -6.49
C SER A 71 -1.98 1.59 -7.95
N ASP A 72 -1.59 2.46 -8.87
CA ASP A 72 -1.48 2.20 -10.31
C ASP A 72 -0.07 1.73 -10.72
N GLU A 73 0.84 1.66 -9.76
CA GLU A 73 2.21 1.13 -9.94
C GLU A 73 2.45 -0.11 -9.06
N ASP A 74 3.69 -0.58 -9.01
CA ASP A 74 4.14 -1.65 -8.12
C ASP A 74 5.11 -1.10 -7.04
N GLU A 75 5.55 -1.92 -6.13
CA GLU A 75 6.56 -1.53 -5.13
C GLU A 75 7.82 -0.98 -5.82
N ARG A 76 8.28 0.21 -5.44
CA ARG A 76 9.30 1.00 -6.15
C ARG A 76 8.95 1.20 -7.63
N SER A 77 7.70 1.50 -7.87
CA SER A 77 7.08 1.77 -9.16
C SER A 77 7.03 0.57 -10.10
N ILE A 78 8.07 -0.24 -10.17
CA ILE A 78 8.24 -1.33 -11.14
C ILE A 78 8.41 -2.72 -10.53
N GLY A 79 8.21 -2.88 -9.22
CA GLY A 79 8.38 -4.18 -8.54
C GLY A 79 9.80 -4.75 -8.62
N GLY A 80 10.81 -3.91 -8.84
CA GLY A 80 12.20 -4.34 -9.04
C GLY A 80 12.47 -4.98 -10.40
N ASN A 81 11.61 -4.75 -11.41
CA ASN A 81 11.79 -5.29 -12.76
C ASN A 81 12.97 -4.60 -13.47
N ALA A 82 14.05 -5.35 -13.71
CA ALA A 82 15.28 -4.84 -14.31
C ALA A 82 15.10 -4.30 -15.75
N ASP A 83 14.13 -4.82 -16.49
CA ASP A 83 13.87 -4.36 -17.87
C ASP A 83 13.38 -2.90 -17.89
N TYR A 84 12.56 -2.52 -16.92
CA TYR A 84 12.11 -1.14 -16.78
C TYR A 84 13.19 -0.23 -16.18
N GLN A 85 14.02 -0.72 -15.28
CA GLN A 85 15.13 0.04 -14.71
C GLN A 85 16.10 0.56 -15.79
N TYR A 86 16.33 -0.23 -16.82
CA TYR A 86 17.20 0.16 -17.93
C TYR A 86 16.63 1.33 -18.74
N TYR A 87 15.32 1.36 -18.96
CA TYR A 87 14.68 2.38 -19.81
C TYR A 87 14.50 3.73 -19.15
N TYR A 88 14.25 3.77 -17.85
CA TYR A 88 13.82 4.98 -17.17
C TYR A 88 14.84 5.54 -16.18
N GLY A 89 15.94 4.83 -15.88
CA GLY A 89 17.07 5.34 -15.08
C GLY A 89 16.75 5.80 -13.65
N GLU A 90 15.50 6.10 -13.40
CA GLU A 90 14.98 6.64 -12.14
C GLU A 90 14.53 5.53 -11.18
N TYR A 91 14.12 4.40 -11.74
CA TYR A 91 13.64 3.27 -10.97
C TYR A 91 14.79 2.51 -10.30
N LYS A 92 14.65 2.29 -9.02
CA LYS A 92 15.67 1.66 -8.20
C LYS A 92 15.31 0.21 -7.88
N PRO A 93 16.29 -0.66 -7.64
CA PRO A 93 16.03 -2.01 -7.16
C PRO A 93 15.31 -2.01 -5.80
N LEU A 94 14.62 -3.09 -5.49
CA LEU A 94 13.96 -3.28 -4.20
C LEU A 94 15.00 -3.31 -3.08
N ASP A 95 14.72 -2.59 -2.00
CA ASP A 95 15.43 -2.75 -0.73
C ASP A 95 14.91 -3.99 0.01
N ALA A 96 15.60 -4.41 1.06
CA ALA A 96 15.22 -5.61 1.83
C ALA A 96 13.81 -5.53 2.45
N ASP A 97 13.35 -4.35 2.80
CA ASP A 97 12.03 -4.07 3.40
C ASP A 97 10.92 -3.77 2.37
N ASP A 98 11.22 -3.78 1.07
CA ASP A 98 10.24 -3.68 -0.02
C ASP A 98 9.65 -5.06 -0.39
N TYR A 99 10.20 -6.16 0.12
CA TYR A 99 9.72 -7.49 -0.24
C TYR A 99 8.50 -7.92 0.58
N PRO A 100 7.48 -8.55 -0.05
CA PRO A 100 6.29 -9.08 0.62
C PRO A 100 6.62 -9.93 1.86
N GLN A 101 7.60 -10.83 1.73
CA GLN A 101 8.02 -11.70 2.83
C GLN A 101 8.60 -10.93 4.02
N ALA A 102 9.27 -9.79 3.77
CA ALA A 102 9.81 -8.96 4.83
C ALA A 102 8.69 -8.38 5.71
N TYR A 103 7.60 -7.89 5.10
CA TYR A 103 6.43 -7.42 5.83
C TYR A 103 5.78 -8.53 6.66
N VAL A 104 5.53 -9.70 6.06
CA VAL A 104 4.94 -10.85 6.79
C VAL A 104 5.81 -11.26 7.98
N ASN A 105 7.12 -11.30 7.80
CA ASN A 105 8.06 -11.61 8.87
C ASN A 105 8.04 -10.53 9.98
N LYS A 106 7.94 -9.25 9.59
CA LYS A 106 7.86 -8.13 10.53
C LYS A 106 6.62 -8.24 11.41
N ILE A 107 5.46 -8.53 10.83
CA ILE A 107 4.22 -8.72 11.60
C ILE A 107 4.37 -9.89 12.60
N LYS A 108 4.90 -11.03 12.15
CA LYS A 108 5.14 -12.18 13.03
C LYS A 108 6.11 -11.85 14.17
N GLN A 109 7.16 -11.11 13.88
CA GLN A 109 8.15 -10.70 14.88
C GLN A 109 7.56 -9.75 15.93
N LYS A 110 6.78 -8.75 15.50
CA LYS A 110 6.25 -7.70 16.39
C LYS A 110 5.02 -8.12 17.17
N PHE A 111 4.15 -8.89 16.55
CA PHE A 111 2.81 -9.20 17.09
C PHE A 111 2.56 -10.69 17.32
N GLY A 112 3.54 -11.52 17.04
CA GLY A 112 3.46 -12.97 17.18
C GLY A 112 2.89 -13.67 15.94
N SER A 113 3.22 -14.95 15.79
CA SER A 113 2.86 -15.77 14.63
C SER A 113 1.35 -16.02 14.46
N LYS A 114 0.57 -15.78 15.51
CA LYS A 114 -0.89 -15.95 15.52
C LYS A 114 -1.65 -14.67 15.18
N LYS A 115 -0.97 -13.55 14.98
CA LYS A 115 -1.63 -12.29 14.61
C LYS A 115 -2.26 -12.43 13.23
N PRO A 116 -3.60 -12.37 13.10
CA PRO A 116 -4.23 -12.42 11.80
C PRO A 116 -3.91 -11.12 11.05
N VAL A 117 -3.45 -11.26 9.80
CA VAL A 117 -3.21 -10.13 8.90
C VAL A 117 -3.76 -10.48 7.53
N SER A 118 -4.43 -9.52 6.91
CA SER A 118 -4.88 -9.57 5.52
C SER A 118 -4.41 -8.29 4.82
N VAL A 119 -3.76 -8.43 3.69
CA VAL A 119 -3.39 -7.31 2.81
C VAL A 119 -4.24 -7.39 1.56
N ASN A 120 -5.01 -6.35 1.30
CA ASN A 120 -5.90 -6.27 0.15
C ASN A 120 -5.34 -5.23 -0.80
N SER A 121 -5.22 -5.56 -2.08
CA SER A 121 -4.62 -4.69 -3.07
C SER A 121 -5.62 -4.33 -4.17
N ILE A 122 -5.78 -3.04 -4.43
CA ILE A 122 -6.53 -2.48 -5.56
C ILE A 122 -5.49 -1.89 -6.51
N ILE A 123 -5.22 -2.59 -7.60
CA ILE A 123 -4.02 -2.40 -8.43
C ILE A 123 -4.32 -2.58 -9.92
N VAL A 124 -3.39 -2.21 -10.76
CA VAL A 124 -3.35 -2.71 -12.13
C VAL A 124 -2.98 -4.20 -12.06
N LYS A 125 -3.97 -5.06 -12.27
CA LYS A 125 -3.76 -6.52 -12.15
C LYS A 125 -2.71 -7.01 -13.16
N PRO A 126 -1.86 -7.98 -12.78
CA PRO A 126 -0.93 -8.60 -13.71
C PRO A 126 -1.59 -9.06 -15.00
N LYS A 127 -1.06 -8.64 -16.13
CA LYS A 127 -1.54 -8.94 -17.50
C LYS A 127 -2.83 -8.23 -17.92
N ASP A 128 -3.41 -7.36 -17.12
CA ASP A 128 -4.54 -6.52 -17.52
C ASP A 128 -4.04 -5.32 -18.34
N THR A 129 -3.82 -5.57 -19.62
CA THR A 129 -3.32 -4.56 -20.57
C THR A 129 -4.31 -3.44 -20.82
N VAL A 130 -5.60 -3.69 -20.65
CA VAL A 130 -6.65 -2.69 -20.84
C VAL A 130 -6.61 -1.69 -19.68
N CYS A 131 -6.60 -2.20 -18.45
CA CYS A 131 -6.48 -1.35 -17.27
C CYS A 131 -5.17 -0.58 -17.28
N MET A 132 -4.03 -1.23 -17.57
CA MET A 132 -2.74 -0.55 -17.65
C MET A 132 -2.76 0.61 -18.63
N LYS A 133 -3.30 0.38 -19.85
CA LYS A 133 -3.43 1.47 -20.82
C LYS A 133 -4.35 2.59 -20.34
N THR A 134 -5.43 2.26 -19.64
CA THR A 134 -6.36 3.27 -19.09
C THR A 134 -5.67 4.17 -18.08
N GLN A 135 -4.84 3.60 -17.21
CA GLN A 135 -4.06 4.36 -16.23
C GLN A 135 -2.97 5.20 -16.92
N ASP A 136 -2.21 4.63 -17.86
CA ASP A 136 -1.21 5.36 -18.67
C ASP A 136 -1.83 6.58 -19.38
N ASP A 137 -3.04 6.42 -19.94
CA ASP A 137 -3.74 7.50 -20.64
C ASP A 137 -4.24 8.60 -19.66
N ALA A 138 -4.36 8.30 -18.37
CA ALA A 138 -4.81 9.24 -17.35
C ALA A 138 -3.72 10.23 -16.88
N GLY A 139 -2.45 9.99 -17.21
CA GLY A 139 -1.39 11.00 -17.07
C GLY A 139 -0.08 10.58 -16.43
N SER A 140 -0.02 9.44 -15.75
CA SER A 140 1.23 8.88 -15.23
C SER A 140 1.47 7.47 -15.78
N LYS A 141 2.73 7.06 -15.82
CA LYS A 141 3.08 5.71 -16.24
C LYS A 141 2.60 4.72 -15.20
N SER A 142 1.86 3.71 -15.62
CA SER A 142 1.39 2.65 -14.73
C SER A 142 2.21 1.36 -14.87
N HIS A 143 2.15 0.50 -13.86
CA HIS A 143 2.82 -0.78 -13.84
C HIS A 143 1.93 -1.85 -13.18
N TYR A 144 2.11 -3.12 -13.62
CA TYR A 144 1.40 -4.23 -12.99
C TYR A 144 1.85 -4.44 -11.55
N GLY A 145 0.94 -4.43 -10.59
CA GLY A 145 1.18 -4.62 -9.17
C GLY A 145 1.52 -6.07 -8.78
N TYR A 146 2.62 -6.60 -9.29
CA TYR A 146 3.05 -7.98 -8.99
C TYR A 146 3.39 -8.19 -7.53
N LYS A 147 4.12 -7.24 -6.91
CA LYS A 147 4.55 -7.36 -5.50
C LYS A 147 3.38 -7.18 -4.56
N TYR A 148 2.47 -6.28 -4.87
CA TYR A 148 1.25 -6.08 -4.09
C TYR A 148 0.33 -7.30 -4.15
N LYS A 149 0.17 -7.88 -5.35
CA LYS A 149 -0.56 -9.14 -5.51
C LYS A 149 0.10 -10.27 -4.73
N GLU A 150 1.43 -10.41 -4.83
CA GLU A 150 2.20 -11.43 -4.08
C GLU A 150 1.91 -11.32 -2.58
N LEU A 151 1.93 -10.11 -2.02
CA LEU A 151 1.65 -9.88 -0.61
C LEU A 151 0.20 -10.21 -0.24
N SER A 152 -0.76 -9.85 -1.10
CA SER A 152 -2.16 -10.21 -0.90
C SER A 152 -2.37 -11.72 -0.91
N ASP A 153 -1.79 -12.44 -1.88
CA ASP A 153 -1.85 -13.90 -1.95
C ASP A 153 -1.26 -14.55 -0.68
N MET A 154 -0.11 -14.07 -0.20
CA MET A 154 0.55 -14.57 1.01
C MET A 154 -0.27 -14.39 2.28
N THR A 155 -1.13 -13.39 2.32
CA THR A 155 -1.96 -13.04 3.48
C THR A 155 -3.44 -13.39 3.29
N GLN A 156 -3.77 -14.12 2.21
CA GLN A 156 -5.14 -14.50 1.84
C GLN A 156 -6.08 -13.27 1.71
N GLY A 157 -5.53 -12.16 1.25
CA GLY A 157 -6.27 -10.95 1.00
C GLY A 157 -6.86 -10.91 -0.41
N TYR A 158 -7.67 -9.90 -0.65
CA TYR A 158 -8.33 -9.65 -1.93
C TYR A 158 -7.41 -8.90 -2.91
N VAL A 159 -7.58 -9.17 -4.20
CA VAL A 159 -6.92 -8.42 -5.28
C VAL A 159 -7.98 -7.85 -6.23
N GLY A 160 -8.26 -6.56 -6.11
CA GLY A 160 -9.15 -5.79 -6.98
C GLY A 160 -8.41 -5.12 -8.14
N SER A 161 -9.16 -4.71 -9.16
CA SER A 161 -8.63 -3.86 -10.23
C SER A 161 -8.85 -2.39 -9.90
N ILE A 162 -7.82 -1.56 -10.06
CA ILE A 162 -7.98 -0.10 -9.92
C ILE A 162 -8.90 0.49 -11.00
N CYS A 163 -9.18 -0.25 -12.06
CA CYS A 163 -10.09 0.14 -13.12
C CYS A 163 -11.55 -0.29 -12.89
N ASP A 164 -11.84 -1.00 -11.81
CA ASP A 164 -13.22 -1.34 -11.45
C ASP A 164 -13.98 -0.07 -11.05
N SER A 165 -15.23 0.06 -11.50
CA SER A 165 -16.07 1.24 -11.18
C SER A 165 -16.79 1.11 -9.84
N ASP A 166 -16.81 -0.08 -9.25
CA ASP A 166 -17.50 -0.39 -7.99
C ASP A 166 -16.69 -1.39 -7.16
N TYR A 167 -16.28 -0.96 -5.99
CA TYR A 167 -15.55 -1.78 -5.01
C TYR A 167 -16.43 -2.34 -3.90
N SER A 168 -17.75 -2.14 -3.94
CA SER A 168 -18.68 -2.59 -2.90
C SER A 168 -18.79 -4.12 -2.81
N GLN A 169 -18.33 -4.83 -3.83
CA GLN A 169 -18.32 -6.30 -3.90
C GLN A 169 -16.95 -6.92 -3.60
N SER A 170 -15.99 -6.09 -3.16
CA SER A 170 -14.59 -6.50 -2.93
C SER A 170 -14.35 -6.93 -1.49
#